data_fff1c57125c2f8cec41c8403756a7d73
#
_entry.id   fff1c57125c2f8cec41c8403756a7d73
#
_cell.length_a   1.000
_cell.length_b   1.000
_cell.length_c   1.000
_cell.angle_alpha   90.00
_cell.angle_beta   90.00
_cell.angle_gamma   90.00
#
_symmetry.space_group_name_H-M   'P 1'
#
loop_
_entity.id
_entity.type
_entity.pdbx_description
1 polymer ?
#
loop_
_entity_poly.entity_id
_entity_poly.type
_entity_poly.pdbx_seq_one_letter_code
_entity_poly.pdbx_strand_id
1 'polypeptide(L)'
;MAMAEPPTVDILEIDDGRDPSVQVFINSTLGSLLHGLSQSPAEANLSITLKRRASPIACIINSNTGALEPSSRVDTYRHYSWPGKTAHEAWKFTVILRVLSILDEAIRTGQLISKRDIYYIDPDFFRVQSVVDRIVDDLAYTIGVNRTALNVEAAAKGLVTGDFRLTRGSQTLIDAHSTIEDSLIPRIEDGDEIDVSRARWVLVIEKEAVFHRLARISYHTRALAGEGIMVTGKGYPDFMTRTFLRAMSDSVANQNRRPPRFYALTDGDPHGMAIMSTYKYGSAAQLHQNARLSMPSLQWLGLRVTDIIAVPEMLSDTALLSLTTRDRKKIMTMLLNSPVWASDGPEPEWRAELQRMLFLNLKAEIEILYGCQGGLEGWINRRMFRQE
;
A
#
# COMPACT_ATOMS: atom_id res chain seq x y z
N MET A 1 33.10 35.33 -49.59
CA MET A 1 32.63 33.94 -49.42
C MET A 1 32.40 33.76 -47.93
N ALA A 2 31.18 33.99 -47.48
CA ALA A 2 30.79 33.81 -46.09
C ALA A 2 30.45 32.35 -45.88
N MET A 3 31.12 31.71 -44.92
CA MET A 3 30.82 30.35 -44.51
C MET A 3 29.55 30.36 -43.63
N ALA A 4 28.55 29.64 -44.06
CA ALA A 4 27.31 29.45 -43.31
C ALA A 4 27.59 28.56 -42.07
N GLU A 5 27.16 29.02 -40.91
CA GLU A 5 27.14 28.21 -39.68
C GLU A 5 26.17 27.05 -39.84
N PRO A 6 26.51 25.87 -39.28
CA PRO A 6 25.61 24.71 -39.31
C PRO A 6 24.38 24.97 -38.40
N PRO A 7 23.21 24.46 -38.76
CA PRO A 7 22.00 24.64 -37.97
C PRO A 7 22.15 23.95 -36.59
N THR A 8 21.92 24.72 -35.55
CA THR A 8 21.69 24.22 -34.20
C THR A 8 20.45 23.34 -34.22
N VAL A 9 20.63 22.05 -34.02
CA VAL A 9 19.53 21.12 -33.76
C VAL A 9 19.06 21.38 -32.35
N ASP A 10 17.91 22.01 -32.19
CA ASP A 10 17.19 22.03 -30.93
C ASP A 10 16.83 20.58 -30.56
N ILE A 11 17.57 20.03 -29.62
CA ILE A 11 17.19 18.78 -28.96
C ILE A 11 15.96 19.15 -28.12
N LEU A 12 14.78 18.86 -28.67
CA LEU A 12 13.54 18.80 -27.86
C LEU A 12 13.82 17.90 -26.67
N GLU A 13 13.97 18.49 -25.49
CA GLU A 13 13.91 17.76 -24.23
C GLU A 13 12.52 17.10 -24.18
N ILE A 14 12.48 15.83 -24.52
CA ILE A 14 11.32 15.00 -24.25
C ILE A 14 11.32 14.86 -22.74
N ASP A 15 10.42 15.56 -22.07
CA ASP A 15 10.09 15.33 -20.67
C ASP A 15 9.51 13.91 -20.57
N ASP A 16 10.37 12.94 -20.33
CA ASP A 16 10.02 11.52 -20.30
C ASP A 16 9.47 11.05 -18.93
N GLY A 17 9.10 12.00 -18.07
CA GLY A 17 8.49 11.73 -16.76
C GLY A 17 9.41 11.03 -15.75
N ARG A 18 10.71 10.98 -16.00
CA ARG A 18 11.70 10.36 -15.10
C ARG A 18 12.04 11.32 -13.97
N ASP A 19 12.04 10.79 -12.74
CA ASP A 19 12.48 11.58 -11.58
C ASP A 19 14.01 11.75 -11.63
N PRO A 20 14.54 12.95 -11.87
CA PRO A 20 15.98 13.17 -12.02
C PRO A 20 16.77 12.82 -10.77
N SER A 21 16.15 12.78 -9.59
CA SER A 21 16.80 12.48 -8.31
C SER A 21 17.36 11.05 -8.26
N VAL A 22 16.71 10.10 -8.95
CA VAL A 22 17.16 8.71 -9.02
C VAL A 22 18.48 8.61 -9.77
N GLN A 23 18.55 9.22 -10.96
CA GLN A 23 19.76 9.20 -11.77
C GLN A 23 20.92 9.95 -11.09
N VAL A 24 20.62 11.06 -10.41
CA VAL A 24 21.60 11.81 -9.60
C VAL A 24 22.15 10.92 -8.49
N PHE A 25 21.30 10.18 -7.77
CA PHE A 25 21.73 9.26 -6.72
C PHE A 25 22.61 8.14 -7.26
N ILE A 26 22.24 7.49 -8.36
CA ILE A 26 23.02 6.44 -9.00
C ILE A 26 24.39 6.97 -9.41
N ASN A 27 24.42 8.08 -10.17
CA ASN A 27 25.65 8.68 -10.67
C ASN A 27 26.58 9.13 -9.53
N SER A 28 26.05 9.75 -8.47
CA SER A 28 26.84 10.16 -7.32
C SER A 28 27.43 8.98 -6.54
N THR A 29 26.63 7.90 -6.40
CA THR A 29 27.09 6.67 -5.75
C THR A 29 28.21 6.01 -6.56
N LEU A 30 28.04 5.86 -7.86
CA LEU A 30 29.07 5.29 -8.76
C LEU A 30 30.31 6.17 -8.79
N GLY A 31 30.17 7.48 -8.90
CA GLY A 31 31.29 8.43 -8.86
C GLY A 31 32.11 8.33 -7.58
N SER A 32 31.44 8.23 -6.42
CA SER A 32 32.11 8.03 -5.13
C SER A 32 32.87 6.71 -5.05
N LEU A 33 32.31 5.64 -5.60
CA LEU A 33 32.96 4.33 -5.63
C LEU A 33 34.17 4.31 -6.58
N LEU A 34 34.04 4.90 -7.76
CA LEU A 34 35.14 5.04 -8.72
C LEU A 34 36.28 5.87 -8.13
N HIS A 35 35.96 6.98 -7.45
CA HIS A 35 36.95 7.77 -6.76
C HIS A 35 37.65 6.97 -5.66
N GLY A 36 36.89 6.22 -4.83
CA GLY A 36 37.47 5.33 -3.82
C GLY A 36 38.40 4.26 -4.41
N LEU A 37 38.07 3.70 -5.55
CA LEU A 37 38.90 2.72 -6.28
C LEU A 37 40.18 3.32 -6.85
N SER A 38 40.19 4.62 -7.14
CA SER A 38 41.39 5.33 -7.65
C SER A 38 42.41 5.69 -6.56
N GLN A 39 42.01 5.54 -5.29
CA GLN A 39 42.93 5.79 -4.16
C GLN A 39 43.87 4.59 -3.94
N SER A 40 44.90 4.81 -3.15
CA SER A 40 45.82 3.72 -2.77
C SER A 40 45.06 2.60 -2.03
N PRO A 41 45.43 1.32 -2.15
CA PRO A 41 44.72 0.21 -1.51
C PRO A 41 44.62 0.35 0.03
N ALA A 42 45.50 1.09 0.67
CA ALA A 42 45.48 1.35 2.11
C ALA A 42 44.42 2.42 2.52
N GLU A 43 44.03 3.28 1.59
CA GLU A 43 43.07 4.38 1.77
C GLU A 43 41.71 4.10 1.15
N ALA A 44 41.65 3.08 0.29
CA ALA A 44 40.41 2.69 -0.41
C ALA A 44 39.34 2.21 0.58
N ASN A 45 38.37 3.08 0.88
CA ASN A 45 37.20 2.75 1.66
C ASN A 45 35.93 2.93 0.81
N LEU A 46 35.49 1.81 0.22
CA LEU A 46 34.25 1.82 -0.57
C LEU A 46 33.07 1.69 0.37
N SER A 47 32.19 2.65 0.34
CA SER A 47 30.98 2.60 1.16
C SER A 47 29.74 3.16 0.43
N ILE A 48 28.59 2.54 0.67
CA ILE A 48 27.28 3.03 0.26
C ILE A 48 26.48 3.35 1.52
N THR A 49 25.89 4.54 1.56
CA THR A 49 25.12 5.00 2.70
C THR A 49 23.65 5.05 2.34
N LEU A 50 22.82 4.31 3.08
CA LEU A 50 21.36 4.34 2.93
C LEU A 50 20.71 4.87 4.20
N LYS A 51 19.60 5.61 4.03
CA LYS A 51 18.76 6.02 5.16
C LYS A 51 18.10 4.79 5.79
N ARG A 52 18.04 4.78 7.10
CA ARG A 52 17.37 3.73 7.86
C ARG A 52 15.89 4.09 8.07
N ARG A 53 14.98 3.24 7.64
CA ARG A 53 13.56 3.42 7.93
C ARG A 53 13.30 3.35 9.43
N ALA A 54 12.38 4.20 9.93
CA ALA A 54 12.00 4.18 11.33
C ALA A 54 11.42 2.82 11.76
N SER A 55 11.69 2.44 13.01
CA SER A 55 11.02 1.28 13.61
C SER A 55 9.53 1.58 13.81
N PRO A 56 8.62 0.59 13.70
CA PRO A 56 7.19 0.78 14.01
C PRO A 56 6.92 1.38 15.40
N ILE A 57 7.79 1.13 16.37
CA ILE A 57 7.69 1.67 17.74
C ILE A 57 7.96 3.19 17.78
N ALA A 58 8.71 3.70 16.80
CA ALA A 58 9.04 5.11 16.68
C ALA A 58 8.11 5.83 15.70
N CYS A 59 6.84 5.47 15.67
CA CYS A 59 5.82 6.08 14.81
C CYS A 59 4.73 6.72 15.65
N ILE A 60 4.11 7.76 15.09
CA ILE A 60 2.95 8.45 15.65
C ILE A 60 1.86 8.55 14.59
N ILE A 61 0.63 8.80 15.00
CA ILE A 61 -0.44 9.23 14.09
C ILE A 61 -0.38 10.76 14.02
N ASN A 62 -0.11 11.30 12.85
CA ASN A 62 -0.08 12.74 12.63
C ASN A 62 -1.53 13.28 12.64
N SER A 63 -1.82 14.24 13.50
CA SER A 63 -3.15 14.81 13.65
C SER A 63 -3.65 15.56 12.41
N ASN A 64 -2.76 16.09 11.58
CA ASN A 64 -3.11 16.85 10.38
C ASN A 64 -3.40 15.96 9.17
N THR A 65 -2.61 14.89 8.99
CA THR A 65 -2.73 13.98 7.84
C THR A 65 -3.57 12.75 8.17
N GLY A 66 -3.77 12.45 9.46
CA GLY A 66 -4.36 11.19 9.92
C GLY A 66 -3.52 9.96 9.62
N ALA A 67 -2.27 10.14 9.18
CA ALA A 67 -1.42 9.05 8.72
C ALA A 67 -0.40 8.61 9.78
N LEU A 68 0.06 7.38 9.66
CA LEU A 68 1.20 6.87 10.43
C LEU A 68 2.48 7.48 9.88
N GLU A 69 3.20 8.23 10.71
CA GLU A 69 4.45 8.93 10.38
C GLU A 69 5.54 8.64 11.41
N PRO A 70 6.83 8.86 11.08
CA PRO A 70 7.91 8.75 12.06
C PRO A 70 7.74 9.78 13.19
N SER A 71 7.95 9.38 14.44
CA SER A 71 7.90 10.28 15.60
C SER A 71 9.06 11.30 15.63
N SER A 72 10.16 10.98 14.98
CA SER A 72 11.32 11.84 14.83
C SER A 72 11.65 12.01 13.35
N ARG A 73 11.94 13.25 12.95
CA ARG A 73 12.41 13.58 11.60
C ARG A 73 13.93 13.46 11.47
N VAL A 74 14.62 12.96 12.49
CA VAL A 74 16.07 12.77 12.42
C VAL A 74 16.37 11.53 11.61
N ASP A 75 16.94 11.74 10.43
CA ASP A 75 17.38 10.65 9.57
C ASP A 75 18.52 9.90 10.22
N THR A 76 18.39 8.60 10.32
CA THR A 76 19.48 7.71 10.71
C THR A 76 19.98 6.96 9.48
N TYR A 77 21.28 6.70 9.45
CA TYR A 77 21.93 6.13 8.27
C TYR A 77 22.55 4.78 8.58
N ARG A 78 22.66 3.94 7.57
CA ARG A 78 23.41 2.68 7.60
C ARG A 78 24.47 2.71 6.50
N HIS A 79 25.72 2.44 6.90
CA HIS A 79 26.84 2.34 5.99
C HIS A 79 27.08 0.87 5.63
N TYR A 80 27.33 0.61 4.36
CA TYR A 80 27.70 -0.69 3.83
C TYR A 80 29.05 -0.54 3.18
N SER A 81 30.06 -1.22 3.71
CA SER A 81 31.46 -1.04 3.32
C SER A 81 32.00 -2.27 2.56
N TRP A 82 32.95 -2.02 1.66
CA TRP A 82 33.74 -3.06 1.00
C TRP A 82 35.23 -2.82 1.28
N PRO A 83 35.99 -3.86 1.67
CA PRO A 83 35.60 -5.27 1.88
C PRO A 83 34.75 -5.53 3.12
N GLY A 84 34.52 -4.50 3.97
CA GLY A 84 33.75 -4.62 5.20
C GLY A 84 34.48 -5.42 6.29
N LYS A 85 33.82 -5.59 7.44
CA LYS A 85 34.36 -6.35 8.59
C LYS A 85 34.05 -7.84 8.50
N THR A 86 33.06 -8.23 7.71
CA THR A 86 32.59 -9.62 7.56
C THR A 86 32.19 -9.90 6.12
N ALA A 87 32.26 -11.19 5.72
CA ALA A 87 31.77 -11.64 4.40
C ALA A 87 30.30 -11.26 4.17
N HIS A 88 29.48 -11.20 5.22
CA HIS A 88 28.08 -10.79 5.13
C HIS A 88 27.93 -9.29 4.81
N GLU A 89 28.78 -8.44 5.34
CA GLU A 89 28.80 -7.00 5.02
C GLU A 89 29.21 -6.77 3.57
N ALA A 90 30.32 -7.43 3.14
CA ALA A 90 30.75 -7.41 1.75
C ALA A 90 29.67 -7.88 0.79
N TRP A 91 29.00 -9.00 1.11
CA TRP A 91 27.87 -9.49 0.33
C TRP A 91 26.73 -8.47 0.26
N LYS A 92 26.35 -7.83 1.35
CA LYS A 92 25.30 -6.78 1.34
C LYS A 92 25.68 -5.61 0.45
N PHE A 93 26.92 -5.16 0.52
CA PHE A 93 27.42 -4.09 -0.34
C PHE A 93 27.26 -4.46 -1.83
N THR A 94 27.69 -5.66 -2.22
CA THR A 94 27.58 -6.11 -3.61
C THR A 94 26.12 -6.33 -4.05
N VAL A 95 25.23 -6.77 -3.14
CA VAL A 95 23.79 -6.88 -3.43
C VAL A 95 23.19 -5.51 -3.73
N ILE A 96 23.54 -4.47 -2.94
CA ILE A 96 23.03 -3.10 -3.19
C ILE A 96 23.49 -2.62 -4.56
N LEU A 97 24.77 -2.82 -4.92
CA LEU A 97 25.30 -2.45 -6.24
C LEU A 97 24.59 -3.20 -7.37
N ARG A 98 24.34 -4.51 -7.20
CA ARG A 98 23.63 -5.30 -8.20
C ARG A 98 22.20 -4.80 -8.41
N VAL A 99 21.48 -4.49 -7.32
CA VAL A 99 20.15 -3.91 -7.41
C VAL A 99 20.20 -2.54 -8.09
N LEU A 100 21.14 -1.66 -7.74
CA LEU A 100 21.30 -0.35 -8.39
C LEU A 100 21.58 -0.49 -9.89
N SER A 101 22.41 -1.46 -10.32
CA SER A 101 22.69 -1.74 -11.73
C SER A 101 21.43 -2.17 -12.50
N ILE A 102 20.60 -3.02 -11.89
CA ILE A 102 19.34 -3.49 -12.50
C ILE A 102 18.34 -2.33 -12.61
N LEU A 103 18.25 -1.50 -11.57
CA LEU A 103 17.36 -0.34 -11.58
C LEU A 103 17.80 0.71 -12.62
N ASP A 104 19.10 0.98 -12.75
CA ASP A 104 19.65 1.86 -13.76
C ASP A 104 19.31 1.39 -15.18
N GLU A 105 19.48 0.08 -15.44
CA GLU A 105 19.10 -0.52 -16.72
C GLU A 105 17.59 -0.40 -16.99
N ALA A 106 16.75 -0.71 -16.00
CA ALA A 106 15.30 -0.60 -16.12
C ALA A 106 14.86 0.85 -16.42
N ILE A 107 15.46 1.83 -15.76
CA ILE A 107 15.18 3.25 -15.99
C ILE A 107 15.63 3.67 -17.38
N ARG A 108 16.84 3.32 -17.80
CA ARG A 108 17.37 3.69 -19.14
C ARG A 108 16.57 3.07 -20.28
N THR A 109 16.10 1.84 -20.10
CA THR A 109 15.30 1.12 -21.12
C THR A 109 13.80 1.44 -21.05
N GLY A 110 13.35 2.15 -20.02
CA GLY A 110 11.92 2.38 -19.77
C GLY A 110 11.15 1.12 -19.37
N GLN A 111 11.85 0.03 -19.01
CA GLN A 111 11.23 -1.24 -18.66
C GLN A 111 10.71 -1.21 -17.21
N LEU A 112 9.43 -1.52 -17.04
CA LEU A 112 8.87 -1.75 -15.70
C LEU A 112 9.21 -3.16 -15.24
N ILE A 113 9.77 -3.28 -14.05
CA ILE A 113 10.16 -4.55 -13.43
C ILE A 113 9.53 -4.70 -12.05
N SER A 114 9.27 -5.92 -11.61
CA SER A 114 8.83 -6.17 -10.23
C SER A 114 10.01 -6.51 -9.32
N LYS A 115 9.86 -6.35 -8.01
CA LYS A 115 10.86 -6.84 -7.04
C LYS A 115 11.13 -8.34 -7.18
N ARG A 116 10.11 -9.09 -7.63
CA ARG A 116 10.21 -10.52 -7.88
C ARG A 116 11.05 -10.80 -9.13
N ASP A 117 10.91 -10.00 -10.19
CA ASP A 117 11.75 -10.11 -11.37
C ASP A 117 13.21 -9.83 -11.04
N ILE A 118 13.49 -8.77 -10.25
CA ILE A 118 14.85 -8.49 -9.75
C ILE A 118 15.42 -9.70 -9.02
N TYR A 119 14.65 -10.34 -8.13
CA TYR A 119 15.09 -11.52 -7.41
C TYR A 119 15.39 -12.69 -8.35
N TYR A 120 14.55 -12.94 -9.37
CA TYR A 120 14.71 -14.05 -10.30
C TYR A 120 15.85 -13.88 -11.32
N ILE A 121 16.42 -12.68 -11.47
CA ILE A 121 17.63 -12.48 -12.27
C ILE A 121 18.81 -13.29 -11.69
N ASP A 122 18.94 -13.36 -10.36
CA ASP A 122 20.03 -14.10 -9.70
C ASP A 122 19.61 -14.58 -8.28
N PRO A 123 18.76 -15.63 -8.20
CA PRO A 123 18.22 -16.10 -6.92
C PRO A 123 19.30 -16.61 -5.96
N ASP A 124 20.34 -17.25 -6.46
CA ASP A 124 21.43 -17.79 -5.65
C ASP A 124 22.25 -16.66 -5.00
N PHE A 125 22.50 -15.60 -5.73
CA PHE A 125 23.20 -14.42 -5.25
C PHE A 125 22.38 -13.67 -4.21
N PHE A 126 21.08 -13.43 -4.47
CA PHE A 126 20.18 -12.73 -3.57
C PHE A 126 19.75 -13.59 -2.38
N ARG A 127 19.81 -14.92 -2.49
CA ARG A 127 19.44 -15.93 -1.47
C ARG A 127 17.96 -16.01 -1.19
N VAL A 128 17.32 -14.87 -0.81
CA VAL A 128 15.89 -14.78 -0.48
C VAL A 128 15.30 -13.47 -1.00
N GLN A 129 14.07 -13.52 -1.52
CA GLN A 129 13.36 -12.37 -2.07
C GLN A 129 13.30 -11.17 -1.12
N SER A 130 13.13 -11.43 0.19
CA SER A 130 13.02 -10.37 1.20
C SER A 130 14.25 -9.46 1.31
N VAL A 131 15.41 -9.89 0.81
CA VAL A 131 16.63 -9.06 0.71
C VAL A 131 16.44 -8.00 -0.36
N VAL A 132 16.01 -8.39 -1.56
CA VAL A 132 15.71 -7.48 -2.67
C VAL A 132 14.59 -6.51 -2.25
N ASP A 133 13.49 -7.05 -1.68
CA ASP A 133 12.37 -6.24 -1.22
C ASP A 133 12.81 -5.10 -0.30
N ARG A 134 13.68 -5.41 0.64
CA ARG A 134 14.19 -4.45 1.62
C ARG A 134 15.10 -3.40 0.97
N ILE A 135 16.01 -3.82 0.10
CA ILE A 135 16.97 -2.92 -0.54
C ILE A 135 16.27 -1.94 -1.48
N VAL A 136 15.34 -2.40 -2.30
CA VAL A 136 14.53 -1.52 -3.16
C VAL A 136 13.78 -0.48 -2.33
N ASP A 137 13.17 -0.90 -1.21
CA ASP A 137 12.45 0.01 -0.31
C ASP A 137 13.39 0.99 0.40
N ASP A 138 14.58 0.55 0.81
CA ASP A 138 15.58 1.40 1.45
C ASP A 138 16.19 2.40 0.45
N LEU A 139 16.35 2.03 -0.82
CA LEU A 139 16.76 2.93 -1.90
C LEU A 139 15.69 3.99 -2.17
N ALA A 140 14.44 3.59 -2.39
CA ALA A 140 13.34 4.52 -2.58
C ALA A 140 13.22 5.52 -1.41
N TYR A 141 13.32 5.03 -0.18
CA TYR A 141 13.32 5.87 1.03
C TYR A 141 14.53 6.80 1.12
N THR A 142 15.72 6.33 0.72
CA THR A 142 16.96 7.12 0.75
C THR A 142 16.90 8.28 -0.22
N ILE A 143 16.43 8.02 -1.44
CA ILE A 143 16.28 9.01 -2.50
C ILE A 143 15.10 9.95 -2.22
N GLY A 144 14.08 9.47 -1.50
CA GLY A 144 12.86 10.23 -1.21
C GLY A 144 11.79 10.12 -2.29
N VAL A 145 11.84 9.05 -3.10
CA VAL A 145 10.95 8.82 -4.24
C VAL A 145 10.03 7.63 -4.04
N ASN A 146 9.03 7.50 -4.90
CA ASN A 146 8.23 6.30 -5.07
C ASN A 146 9.04 5.18 -5.71
N ARG A 147 8.64 3.92 -5.49
CA ARG A 147 9.21 2.78 -6.23
C ARG A 147 8.95 2.88 -7.72
N THR A 148 7.85 3.51 -8.13
CA THR A 148 7.54 3.76 -9.55
C THR A 148 8.60 4.62 -10.22
N ALA A 149 9.18 5.59 -9.52
CA ALA A 149 10.32 6.37 -10.02
C ALA A 149 11.60 5.53 -10.20
N LEU A 150 11.69 4.37 -9.53
CA LEU A 150 12.74 3.37 -9.74
C LEU A 150 12.39 2.39 -10.87
N ASN A 151 11.32 2.60 -11.62
CA ASN A 151 10.72 1.65 -12.56
C ASN A 151 10.38 0.28 -11.91
N VAL A 152 10.18 0.26 -10.57
CA VAL A 152 9.77 -0.93 -9.84
C VAL A 152 8.31 -0.86 -9.49
N GLU A 153 7.54 -1.72 -10.12
CA GLU A 153 6.09 -1.79 -9.93
C GLU A 153 5.65 -3.19 -9.52
N ALA A 154 4.67 -3.27 -8.64
CA ALA A 154 3.98 -4.53 -8.41
C ALA A 154 2.83 -4.63 -9.41
N ALA A 155 2.62 -5.80 -10.01
CA ALA A 155 1.43 -6.02 -10.80
C ALA A 155 0.18 -5.68 -9.96
N ALA A 156 -0.72 -4.89 -10.53
CA ALA A 156 -2.00 -4.58 -9.90
C ALA A 156 -2.73 -5.91 -9.63
N LYS A 157 -3.14 -6.13 -8.39
CA LYS A 157 -3.90 -7.33 -8.01
C LYS A 157 -5.32 -7.02 -7.56
N GLY A 158 -5.56 -5.77 -7.15
CA GLY A 158 -6.86 -5.33 -6.66
C GLY A 158 -7.92 -5.34 -7.76
N LEU A 159 -9.18 -5.53 -7.36
CA LEU A 159 -10.34 -5.46 -8.24
C LEU A 159 -11.27 -4.36 -7.82
N VAL A 160 -12.00 -3.83 -8.78
CA VAL A 160 -13.05 -2.84 -8.59
C VAL A 160 -14.27 -3.19 -9.43
N THR A 161 -15.47 -2.90 -8.91
CA THR A 161 -16.74 -2.93 -9.63
C THR A 161 -17.65 -1.83 -9.11
N GLY A 162 -18.46 -1.24 -9.98
CA GLY A 162 -19.36 -0.14 -9.65
C GLY A 162 -19.15 1.05 -10.58
N ASP A 163 -19.90 2.11 -10.34
CA ASP A 163 -20.02 3.24 -11.25
C ASP A 163 -18.94 4.31 -10.95
N PHE A 164 -17.88 4.34 -11.75
CA PHE A 164 -16.87 5.39 -11.75
C PHE A 164 -16.40 5.71 -13.17
N ARG A 165 -15.89 6.91 -13.37
CA ARG A 165 -15.23 7.33 -14.62
C ARG A 165 -13.82 7.82 -14.32
N LEU A 166 -12.86 7.38 -15.13
CA LEU A 166 -11.47 7.84 -15.08
C LEU A 166 -11.14 8.61 -16.35
N THR A 167 -10.68 9.84 -16.21
CA THR A 167 -10.28 10.70 -17.33
C THR A 167 -8.84 11.17 -17.15
N ARG A 168 -8.12 11.30 -18.27
CA ARG A 168 -6.78 11.87 -18.35
C ARG A 168 -6.79 13.02 -19.35
N GLY A 169 -6.70 14.25 -18.85
CA GLY A 169 -6.96 15.42 -19.66
C GLY A 169 -8.36 15.41 -20.29
N SER A 170 -8.46 15.44 -21.63
CA SER A 170 -9.74 15.35 -22.34
C SER A 170 -10.17 13.93 -22.72
N GLN A 171 -9.35 12.92 -22.43
CA GLN A 171 -9.60 11.53 -22.83
C GLN A 171 -10.21 10.73 -21.69
N THR A 172 -11.36 10.10 -21.93
CA THR A 172 -11.92 9.08 -21.02
C THR A 172 -11.17 7.77 -21.20
N LEU A 173 -10.47 7.33 -20.14
CA LEU A 173 -9.74 6.06 -20.12
C LEU A 173 -10.65 4.90 -19.73
N ILE A 174 -11.53 5.11 -18.76
CA ILE A 174 -12.48 4.11 -18.25
C ILE A 174 -13.81 4.81 -18.02
N ASP A 175 -14.86 4.18 -18.53
CA ASP A 175 -16.25 4.52 -18.19
C ASP A 175 -16.94 3.25 -17.72
N ALA A 176 -16.97 3.05 -16.41
CA ALA A 176 -17.51 1.84 -15.80
C ALA A 176 -19.03 1.81 -15.78
N HIS A 177 -19.72 2.87 -16.24
CA HIS A 177 -21.20 2.87 -16.41
C HIS A 177 -21.72 1.74 -17.27
N SER A 178 -20.93 1.27 -18.23
CA SER A 178 -21.33 0.27 -19.21
C SER A 178 -20.81 -1.13 -18.89
N THR A 179 -19.98 -1.30 -17.87
CA THR A 179 -19.28 -2.56 -17.61
C THR A 179 -19.84 -3.23 -16.36
N ILE A 180 -20.48 -4.39 -16.54
CA ILE A 180 -21.05 -5.20 -15.44
C ILE A 180 -19.96 -6.08 -14.79
N GLU A 181 -18.78 -6.17 -15.39
CA GLU A 181 -17.71 -7.07 -14.98
C GLU A 181 -16.71 -6.39 -14.03
N ASP A 182 -16.19 -7.18 -13.08
CA ASP A 182 -15.08 -6.79 -12.22
C ASP A 182 -13.84 -6.50 -13.07
N SER A 183 -13.19 -5.40 -12.82
CA SER A 183 -11.96 -5.02 -13.51
C SER A 183 -10.80 -4.92 -12.53
N LEU A 184 -9.58 -5.09 -13.07
CA LEU A 184 -8.37 -4.71 -12.31
C LEU A 184 -8.43 -3.21 -11.99
N ILE A 185 -7.98 -2.86 -10.79
CA ILE A 185 -7.84 -1.46 -10.39
C ILE A 185 -6.90 -0.77 -11.38
N PRO A 186 -7.32 0.34 -12.00
CA PRO A 186 -6.50 1.08 -12.95
C PRO A 186 -5.34 1.78 -12.27
N ARG A 187 -4.28 1.99 -13.02
CA ARG A 187 -3.18 2.86 -12.62
C ARG A 187 -3.66 4.32 -12.66
N ILE A 188 -3.43 5.03 -11.57
CA ILE A 188 -3.67 6.46 -11.46
C ILE A 188 -2.35 7.19 -11.64
N GLU A 189 -2.32 8.16 -12.53
CA GLU A 189 -1.19 9.04 -12.79
C GLU A 189 -1.50 10.48 -12.35
N ASP A 190 -0.46 11.30 -12.24
CA ASP A 190 -0.65 12.71 -11.89
C ASP A 190 -1.46 13.41 -12.97
N GLY A 191 -2.51 14.12 -12.55
CA GLY A 191 -3.46 14.79 -13.47
C GLY A 191 -4.65 13.94 -13.90
N ASP A 192 -4.76 12.69 -13.47
CA ASP A 192 -5.96 11.88 -13.66
C ASP A 192 -7.10 12.38 -12.77
N GLU A 193 -8.30 12.42 -13.33
CA GLU A 193 -9.53 12.75 -12.61
C GLU A 193 -10.44 11.53 -12.52
N ILE A 194 -10.92 11.25 -11.30
CA ILE A 194 -11.90 10.19 -11.04
C ILE A 194 -13.23 10.83 -10.69
N ASP A 195 -14.26 10.52 -11.45
CA ASP A 195 -15.65 10.87 -11.12
C ASP A 195 -16.35 9.70 -10.46
N VAL A 196 -16.77 9.87 -9.21
CA VAL A 196 -17.56 8.93 -8.39
C VAL A 196 -18.87 9.57 -7.93
N SER A 197 -19.36 10.59 -8.65
CA SER A 197 -20.48 11.44 -8.25
C SER A 197 -21.82 10.71 -8.08
N ARG A 198 -21.99 9.54 -8.67
CA ARG A 198 -23.17 8.68 -8.52
C ARG A 198 -23.07 7.72 -7.34
N ALA A 199 -21.87 7.37 -6.92
CA ALA A 199 -21.67 6.46 -5.81
C ALA A 199 -22.03 7.15 -4.47
N ARG A 200 -22.85 6.48 -3.68
CA ARG A 200 -23.17 6.90 -2.30
C ARG A 200 -22.23 6.30 -1.27
N TRP A 201 -21.61 5.19 -1.61
CA TRP A 201 -20.68 4.49 -0.76
C TRP A 201 -19.58 3.78 -1.57
N VAL A 202 -18.43 3.56 -0.93
CA VAL A 202 -17.33 2.73 -1.41
C VAL A 202 -17.07 1.67 -0.35
N LEU A 203 -17.14 0.38 -0.71
CA LEU A 203 -16.92 -0.73 0.21
C LEU A 203 -15.63 -1.47 -0.17
N VAL A 204 -14.65 -1.39 0.72
CA VAL A 204 -13.42 -2.20 0.65
C VAL A 204 -13.68 -3.55 1.29
N ILE A 205 -13.45 -4.63 0.55
CA ILE A 205 -13.68 -6.02 1.00
C ILE A 205 -12.33 -6.74 1.04
N GLU A 206 -12.01 -7.36 2.16
CA GLU A 206 -10.72 -8.03 2.33
C GLU A 206 -10.55 -9.20 1.38
N LYS A 207 -11.54 -10.13 1.36
CA LYS A 207 -11.48 -11.38 0.62
C LYS A 207 -11.99 -11.24 -0.81
N GLU A 208 -11.20 -11.69 -1.77
CA GLU A 208 -11.59 -11.77 -3.19
C GLU A 208 -12.85 -12.60 -3.40
N ALA A 209 -12.98 -13.74 -2.70
CA ALA A 209 -14.15 -14.60 -2.82
C ALA A 209 -15.46 -13.90 -2.39
N VAL A 210 -15.40 -13.11 -1.31
CA VAL A 210 -16.53 -12.30 -0.81
C VAL A 210 -16.86 -11.18 -1.79
N PHE A 211 -15.84 -10.53 -2.36
CA PHE A 211 -16.00 -9.52 -3.40
C PHE A 211 -16.74 -10.09 -4.62
N HIS A 212 -16.26 -11.21 -5.18
CA HIS A 212 -16.90 -11.84 -6.33
C HIS A 212 -18.34 -12.32 -6.05
N ARG A 213 -18.60 -12.82 -4.82
CA ARG A 213 -19.96 -13.17 -4.42
C ARG A 213 -20.91 -11.98 -4.52
N LEU A 214 -20.52 -10.82 -3.97
CA LEU A 214 -21.33 -9.61 -4.01
C LEU A 214 -21.41 -9.01 -5.43
N ALA A 215 -20.34 -9.08 -6.21
CA ALA A 215 -20.31 -8.61 -7.58
C ALA A 215 -21.29 -9.40 -8.48
N ARG A 216 -21.29 -10.73 -8.37
CA ARG A 216 -22.20 -11.61 -9.15
C ARG A 216 -23.69 -11.29 -8.97
N ILE A 217 -24.09 -10.84 -7.78
CA ILE A 217 -25.48 -10.43 -7.52
C ILE A 217 -25.70 -8.94 -7.79
N SER A 218 -24.70 -8.25 -8.35
CA SER A 218 -24.73 -6.80 -8.62
C SER A 218 -25.10 -5.99 -7.36
N TYR A 219 -24.52 -6.35 -6.20
CA TYR A 219 -24.81 -5.69 -4.92
C TYR A 219 -24.57 -4.17 -4.99
N HIS A 220 -23.56 -3.73 -5.73
CA HIS A 220 -23.20 -2.32 -5.92
C HIS A 220 -24.33 -1.48 -6.52
N THR A 221 -25.28 -2.09 -7.27
CA THR A 221 -26.45 -1.41 -7.83
C THR A 221 -27.74 -1.64 -7.02
N ARG A 222 -27.79 -2.71 -6.21
CA ARG A 222 -29.00 -3.15 -5.49
C ARG A 222 -29.00 -2.88 -4.00
N ALA A 223 -27.92 -2.33 -3.47
CA ALA A 223 -27.82 -2.04 -2.03
C ALA A 223 -28.90 -1.03 -1.62
N LEU A 224 -29.49 -1.25 -0.44
CA LEU A 224 -30.50 -0.34 0.11
C LEU A 224 -29.95 1.07 0.35
N ALA A 225 -28.65 1.21 0.57
CA ALA A 225 -27.96 2.49 0.73
C ALA A 225 -27.78 3.25 -0.61
N GLY A 226 -28.29 2.71 -1.73
CA GLY A 226 -28.14 3.24 -3.08
C GLY A 226 -26.93 2.67 -3.81
N GLU A 227 -26.62 3.24 -4.99
CA GLU A 227 -25.50 2.80 -5.82
C GLU A 227 -24.16 3.06 -5.15
N GLY A 228 -23.19 2.16 -5.35
CA GLY A 228 -21.88 2.26 -4.76
C GLY A 228 -20.78 1.56 -5.56
N ILE A 229 -19.59 1.57 -5.02
CA ILE A 229 -18.40 0.96 -5.60
C ILE A 229 -17.86 -0.07 -4.63
N MET A 230 -17.51 -1.25 -5.12
CA MET A 230 -16.83 -2.27 -4.34
C MET A 230 -15.38 -2.41 -4.80
N VAL A 231 -14.47 -2.55 -3.85
CA VAL A 231 -13.02 -2.66 -4.08
C VAL A 231 -12.46 -3.80 -3.24
N THR A 232 -11.53 -4.58 -3.79
CA THR A 232 -10.74 -5.53 -3.00
C THR A 232 -9.25 -5.41 -3.32
N GLY A 233 -8.42 -5.38 -2.29
CA GLY A 233 -6.96 -5.49 -2.41
C GLY A 233 -6.47 -6.94 -2.28
N LYS A 234 -7.39 -7.93 -2.20
CA LYS A 234 -7.08 -9.36 -1.99
C LYS A 234 -6.17 -9.56 -0.77
N GLY A 235 -6.66 -9.12 0.38
CA GLY A 235 -5.93 -9.04 1.64
C GLY A 235 -5.23 -7.67 1.82
N TYR A 236 -3.93 -7.66 2.18
CA TYR A 236 -3.19 -6.40 2.31
C TYR A 236 -3.17 -5.64 0.98
N PRO A 237 -3.56 -4.34 0.99
CA PRO A 237 -3.60 -3.56 -0.23
C PRO A 237 -2.20 -3.33 -0.81
N ASP A 238 -2.11 -3.39 -2.11
CA ASP A 238 -0.96 -2.90 -2.85
C ASP A 238 -1.00 -1.36 -2.97
N PHE A 239 0.06 -0.80 -3.54
CA PHE A 239 0.18 0.64 -3.75
C PHE A 239 -0.94 1.18 -4.65
N MET A 240 -1.24 0.46 -5.75
CA MET A 240 -2.25 0.86 -6.74
C MET A 240 -3.64 0.94 -6.13
N THR A 241 -4.03 -0.06 -5.33
CA THR A 241 -5.31 -0.08 -4.62
C THR A 241 -5.47 1.12 -3.69
N ARG A 242 -4.41 1.46 -2.94
CA ARG A 242 -4.43 2.60 -2.01
C ARG A 242 -4.47 3.94 -2.75
N THR A 243 -3.70 4.09 -3.83
CA THR A 243 -3.71 5.29 -4.67
C THR A 243 -5.08 5.52 -5.29
N PHE A 244 -5.70 4.46 -5.81
CA PHE A 244 -7.03 4.53 -6.41
C PHE A 244 -8.11 4.96 -5.40
N LEU A 245 -8.14 4.36 -4.22
CA LEU A 245 -9.07 4.75 -3.16
C LEU A 245 -8.85 6.20 -2.69
N ARG A 246 -7.58 6.62 -2.58
CA ARG A 246 -7.26 7.99 -2.20
C ARG A 246 -7.70 8.97 -3.27
N ALA A 247 -7.46 8.69 -4.54
CA ALA A 247 -7.90 9.52 -5.65
C ALA A 247 -9.43 9.68 -5.69
N MET A 248 -10.20 8.60 -5.42
CA MET A 248 -11.66 8.69 -5.24
C MET A 248 -12.04 9.63 -4.09
N SER A 249 -11.35 9.55 -2.95
CA SER A 249 -11.63 10.40 -1.79
C SER A 249 -11.32 11.87 -2.06
N ASP A 250 -10.22 12.14 -2.75
CA ASP A 250 -9.78 13.50 -3.06
C ASP A 250 -10.63 14.16 -4.15
N SER A 251 -11.11 13.38 -5.15
CA SER A 251 -11.94 13.90 -6.24
C SER A 251 -13.23 14.54 -5.73
N VAL A 252 -13.78 13.98 -4.67
CA VAL A 252 -15.04 14.45 -4.07
C VAL A 252 -14.86 15.75 -3.31
N ALA A 253 -13.71 15.94 -2.65
CA ALA A 253 -13.40 17.18 -1.95
C ALA A 253 -13.41 18.40 -2.88
N ASN A 254 -13.12 18.19 -4.16
CA ASN A 254 -13.06 19.24 -5.19
C ASN A 254 -14.42 19.58 -5.81
N GLN A 255 -15.48 18.74 -5.65
CA GLN A 255 -16.72 18.86 -6.42
C GLN A 255 -17.90 19.49 -5.68
N ASN A 256 -17.74 19.92 -4.44
CA ASN A 256 -18.84 20.53 -3.61
C ASN A 256 -20.12 19.65 -3.52
N ARG A 257 -20.02 18.35 -3.72
CA ARG A 257 -21.08 17.36 -3.63
C ARG A 257 -20.93 16.54 -2.35
N ARG A 258 -22.00 15.86 -1.92
CA ARG A 258 -21.94 14.95 -0.77
C ARG A 258 -20.99 13.79 -1.10
N PRO A 259 -19.87 13.62 -0.37
CA PRO A 259 -18.92 12.55 -0.64
C PRO A 259 -19.52 11.17 -0.38
N PRO A 260 -19.14 10.13 -1.14
CA PRO A 260 -19.47 8.78 -0.79
C PRO A 260 -18.84 8.44 0.57
N ARG A 261 -19.52 7.59 1.34
CA ARG A 261 -18.96 7.07 2.59
C ARG A 261 -18.04 5.89 2.28
N PHE A 262 -16.88 5.85 2.91
CA PHE A 262 -15.91 4.79 2.72
C PHE A 262 -16.01 3.79 3.87
N TYR A 263 -16.24 2.53 3.53
CA TYR A 263 -16.37 1.42 4.46
C TYR A 263 -15.36 0.32 4.18
N ALA A 264 -14.96 -0.42 5.22
CA ALA A 264 -14.17 -1.65 5.08
C ALA A 264 -14.85 -2.81 5.78
N LEU A 265 -14.95 -3.94 5.08
CA LEU A 265 -15.39 -5.22 5.58
C LEU A 265 -14.20 -6.17 5.59
N THR A 266 -13.75 -6.53 6.79
CA THR A 266 -12.58 -7.38 7.03
C THR A 266 -12.93 -8.54 7.94
N ASP A 267 -12.12 -9.59 7.94
CA ASP A 267 -12.28 -10.68 8.90
C ASP A 267 -12.18 -10.17 10.34
N GLY A 268 -12.89 -10.83 11.24
CA GLY A 268 -12.83 -10.59 12.68
C GLY A 268 -11.60 -11.26 13.31
N ASP A 269 -10.41 -10.94 12.78
CA ASP A 269 -9.14 -11.47 13.21
C ASP A 269 -8.03 -10.38 13.24
N PRO A 270 -6.84 -10.64 13.83
CA PRO A 270 -5.78 -9.65 13.89
C PRO A 270 -5.19 -9.26 12.54
N HIS A 271 -5.36 -10.08 11.49
CA HIS A 271 -4.93 -9.74 10.13
C HIS A 271 -5.91 -8.78 9.47
N GLY A 272 -7.22 -9.04 9.56
CA GLY A 272 -8.26 -8.15 9.06
C GLY A 272 -8.17 -6.75 9.68
N MET A 273 -7.93 -6.68 11.01
CA MET A 273 -7.71 -5.40 11.68
C MET A 273 -6.43 -4.70 11.23
N ALA A 274 -5.34 -5.42 10.99
CA ALA A 274 -4.10 -4.82 10.46
C ALA A 274 -4.26 -4.36 9.00
N ILE A 275 -5.04 -5.07 8.18
CA ILE A 275 -5.41 -4.68 6.82
C ILE A 275 -6.20 -3.37 6.85
N MET A 276 -7.26 -3.30 7.69
CA MET A 276 -8.04 -2.09 7.89
C MET A 276 -7.16 -0.90 8.31
N SER A 277 -6.24 -1.11 9.27
CA SER A 277 -5.29 -0.09 9.70
C SER A 277 -4.36 0.36 8.57
N THR A 278 -3.95 -0.55 7.69
CA THR A 278 -3.11 -0.22 6.54
C THR A 278 -3.83 0.70 5.55
N TYR A 279 -5.11 0.49 5.31
CA TYR A 279 -5.92 1.40 4.50
C TYR A 279 -6.09 2.76 5.16
N LYS A 280 -6.44 2.79 6.45
CA LYS A 280 -6.80 4.03 7.15
C LYS A 280 -5.57 4.89 7.49
N TYR A 281 -4.52 4.29 8.03
CA TYR A 281 -3.35 4.99 8.58
C TYR A 281 -2.07 4.78 7.79
N GLY A 282 -2.02 3.73 6.98
CA GLY A 282 -0.82 3.33 6.28
C GLY A 282 -0.03 2.22 6.98
N SER A 283 1.16 1.96 6.49
CA SER A 283 2.04 0.92 7.01
C SER A 283 3.41 1.45 7.42
N ALA A 284 4.03 0.82 8.43
CA ALA A 284 5.39 1.13 8.84
C ALA A 284 6.44 0.89 7.73
N ALA A 285 6.12 0.07 6.73
CA ALA A 285 7.00 -0.19 5.59
C ALA A 285 7.03 0.97 4.57
N GLN A 286 6.00 1.83 4.57
CA GLN A 286 5.79 2.89 3.57
C GLN A 286 5.54 4.25 4.24
N LEU A 287 6.22 4.54 5.34
CA LEU A 287 6.00 5.75 6.14
C LEU A 287 6.04 7.05 5.33
N HIS A 288 6.97 7.17 4.38
CA HIS A 288 7.13 8.35 3.53
C HIS A 288 5.96 8.59 2.56
N GLN A 289 5.12 7.57 2.32
CA GLN A 289 3.98 7.65 1.40
C GLN A 289 2.63 7.67 2.13
N ASN A 290 2.61 7.38 3.43
CA ASN A 290 1.35 7.21 4.15
C ASN A 290 0.46 8.45 4.10
N ALA A 291 1.03 9.65 4.21
CA ALA A 291 0.25 10.90 4.13
C ALA A 291 -0.53 11.05 2.81
N ARG A 292 0.02 10.51 1.70
CA ARG A 292 -0.63 10.53 0.37
C ARG A 292 -1.60 9.37 0.14
N LEU A 293 -1.46 8.27 0.90
CA LEU A 293 -2.18 7.02 0.65
C LEU A 293 -3.16 6.64 1.76
N SER A 294 -3.14 7.34 2.90
CA SER A 294 -4.04 7.08 4.03
C SER A 294 -5.46 7.54 3.72
N MET A 295 -6.42 6.82 4.28
CA MET A 295 -7.86 7.06 4.16
C MET A 295 -8.48 7.32 5.53
N PRO A 296 -8.28 8.51 6.16
CA PRO A 296 -8.78 8.78 7.52
C PRO A 296 -10.30 8.66 7.64
N SER A 297 -11.03 8.91 6.55
CA SER A 297 -12.50 8.79 6.47
C SER A 297 -13.01 7.34 6.41
N LEU A 298 -12.12 6.35 6.26
CA LEU A 298 -12.51 4.95 6.15
C LEU A 298 -13.08 4.44 7.48
N GLN A 299 -14.29 3.88 7.44
CA GLN A 299 -15.02 3.36 8.58
C GLN A 299 -15.00 1.84 8.59
N TRP A 300 -14.74 1.26 9.74
CA TRP A 300 -14.79 -0.20 9.89
C TRP A 300 -16.24 -0.69 10.02
N LEU A 301 -16.76 -1.31 8.99
CA LEU A 301 -18.10 -1.88 8.98
C LEU A 301 -18.20 -3.12 9.88
N GLY A 302 -17.19 -3.96 9.84
CA GLY A 302 -17.02 -5.22 10.60
C GLY A 302 -15.96 -6.10 9.90
N LEU A 303 -15.75 -7.32 10.34
CA LEU A 303 -16.48 -8.08 11.34
C LEU A 303 -15.87 -7.86 12.73
N ARG A 304 -16.70 -7.68 13.76
CA ARG A 304 -16.25 -7.60 15.16
C ARG A 304 -16.60 -8.87 15.91
N VAL A 305 -15.80 -9.27 16.89
CA VAL A 305 -16.15 -10.36 17.80
C VAL A 305 -17.46 -10.07 18.54
N THR A 306 -17.69 -8.79 18.88
CA THR A 306 -18.95 -8.35 19.49
C THR A 306 -20.17 -8.57 18.60
N ASP A 307 -20.03 -8.50 17.27
CA ASP A 307 -21.12 -8.76 16.34
C ASP A 307 -21.56 -10.24 16.38
N ILE A 308 -20.57 -11.12 16.59
CA ILE A 308 -20.78 -12.59 16.63
C ILE A 308 -21.43 -13.00 17.94
N ILE A 309 -20.92 -12.50 19.06
CA ILE A 309 -21.42 -12.86 20.41
C ILE A 309 -22.88 -12.39 20.58
N ALA A 310 -23.26 -11.31 19.93
CA ALA A 310 -24.62 -10.77 19.98
C ALA A 310 -25.65 -11.65 19.25
N VAL A 311 -25.21 -12.68 18.48
CA VAL A 311 -26.09 -13.54 17.66
C VAL A 311 -25.78 -14.99 18.03
N PRO A 312 -26.58 -15.62 18.91
CA PRO A 312 -26.31 -16.98 19.41
C PRO A 312 -26.13 -18.04 18.31
N GLU A 313 -26.83 -17.89 17.20
CA GLU A 313 -26.75 -18.80 16.05
C GLU A 313 -25.37 -18.83 15.41
N MET A 314 -24.61 -17.74 15.50
CA MET A 314 -23.24 -17.65 14.99
C MET A 314 -22.23 -18.40 15.86
N LEU A 315 -22.52 -18.65 17.14
CA LEU A 315 -21.57 -19.28 18.06
C LEU A 315 -21.30 -20.76 17.74
N SER A 316 -22.17 -21.39 16.95
CA SER A 316 -22.00 -22.78 16.49
C SER A 316 -21.48 -22.88 15.05
N ASP A 317 -21.17 -21.76 14.39
CA ASP A 317 -20.70 -21.75 13.01
C ASP A 317 -19.25 -22.23 12.89
N THR A 318 -18.94 -22.95 11.84
CA THR A 318 -17.59 -23.45 11.53
C THR A 318 -16.60 -22.35 11.16
N ALA A 319 -17.09 -21.17 10.77
CA ALA A 319 -16.28 -19.98 10.50
C ALA A 319 -15.82 -19.24 11.78
N LEU A 320 -16.29 -19.68 12.96
CA LEU A 320 -15.80 -19.24 14.27
C LEU A 320 -14.61 -20.11 14.69
N LEU A 321 -13.45 -19.51 14.81
CA LEU A 321 -12.18 -20.21 15.01
C LEU A 321 -11.50 -19.78 16.31
N SER A 322 -10.67 -20.68 16.87
CA SER A 322 -9.76 -20.31 17.96
C SER A 322 -8.52 -19.59 17.45
N LEU A 323 -8.00 -18.66 18.26
CA LEU A 323 -6.74 -17.98 17.97
C LEU A 323 -5.56 -18.95 17.97
N THR A 324 -4.73 -18.88 16.94
CA THR A 324 -3.44 -19.57 16.91
C THR A 324 -2.40 -18.84 17.77
N THR A 325 -1.28 -19.51 18.08
CA THR A 325 -0.13 -18.87 18.74
C THR A 325 0.40 -17.67 17.96
N ARG A 326 0.36 -17.73 16.61
CA ARG A 326 0.76 -16.64 15.74
C ARG A 326 -0.19 -15.45 15.87
N ASP A 327 -1.51 -15.68 15.89
CA ASP A 327 -2.53 -14.65 16.07
C ASP A 327 -2.34 -13.92 17.41
N ARG A 328 -2.16 -14.67 18.51
CA ARG A 328 -1.90 -14.10 19.84
C ARG A 328 -0.65 -13.22 19.85
N LYS A 329 0.46 -13.69 19.26
CA LYS A 329 1.69 -12.92 19.15
C LYS A 329 1.48 -11.64 18.36
N LYS A 330 0.71 -11.72 17.26
CA LYS A 330 0.39 -10.55 16.44
C LYS A 330 -0.44 -9.52 17.22
N ILE A 331 -1.51 -9.96 17.90
CA ILE A 331 -2.34 -9.07 18.73
C ILE A 331 -1.48 -8.37 19.79
N MET A 332 -0.63 -9.11 20.52
CA MET A 332 0.26 -8.53 21.53
C MET A 332 1.20 -7.49 20.90
N THR A 333 1.77 -7.78 19.74
CA THR A 333 2.62 -6.84 19.02
C THR A 333 1.86 -5.56 18.62
N MET A 334 0.63 -5.69 18.14
CA MET A 334 -0.22 -4.56 17.78
C MET A 334 -0.53 -3.69 19.01
N LEU A 335 -0.97 -4.30 20.11
CA LEU A 335 -1.34 -3.57 21.34
C LEU A 335 -0.16 -2.87 22.01
N LEU A 336 1.05 -3.42 21.91
CA LEU A 336 2.24 -2.91 22.61
C LEU A 336 3.07 -1.94 21.77
N ASN A 337 3.10 -2.12 20.43
CA ASN A 337 4.11 -1.48 19.60
C ASN A 337 3.52 -0.55 18.51
N SER A 338 2.21 -0.39 18.46
CA SER A 338 1.62 0.46 17.41
C SER A 338 0.79 1.60 18.01
N PRO A 339 1.00 2.83 17.57
CA PRO A 339 0.26 4.00 18.06
C PRO A 339 -1.23 3.94 17.73
N VAL A 340 -1.63 3.16 16.71
CA VAL A 340 -3.05 3.02 16.33
C VAL A 340 -3.85 2.36 17.46
N TRP A 341 -3.27 1.35 18.11
CA TRP A 341 -3.91 0.58 19.19
C TRP A 341 -3.32 0.87 20.57
N ALA A 342 -2.60 1.96 20.75
CA ALA A 342 -2.13 2.42 22.05
C ALA A 342 -3.33 2.74 22.97
N SER A 343 -3.12 2.81 24.28
CA SER A 343 -4.18 3.14 25.25
C SER A 343 -4.78 4.52 25.03
N ASP A 344 -3.98 5.44 24.52
CA ASP A 344 -4.28 6.81 24.13
C ASP A 344 -4.39 6.99 22.60
N GLY A 345 -4.44 5.87 21.87
CA GLY A 345 -4.51 5.86 20.41
C GLY A 345 -5.89 6.26 19.87
N PRO A 346 -5.99 6.53 18.56
CA PRO A 346 -7.21 7.02 17.93
C PRO A 346 -8.34 6.00 17.85
N GLU A 347 -8.08 4.71 18.10
CA GLU A 347 -9.03 3.61 17.88
C GLU A 347 -9.26 2.78 19.16
N PRO A 348 -9.89 3.35 20.19
CA PRO A 348 -10.14 2.63 21.44
C PRO A 348 -11.05 1.40 21.25
N GLU A 349 -12.03 1.49 20.33
CA GLU A 349 -12.90 0.35 20.00
C GLU A 349 -12.13 -0.79 19.35
N TRP A 350 -11.20 -0.50 18.45
CA TRP A 350 -10.39 -1.53 17.80
C TRP A 350 -9.45 -2.20 18.81
N ARG A 351 -8.90 -1.41 19.74
CA ARG A 351 -8.12 -1.95 20.84
C ARG A 351 -8.96 -2.92 21.69
N ALA A 352 -10.18 -2.51 22.04
CA ALA A 352 -11.09 -3.34 22.82
C ALA A 352 -11.44 -4.65 22.10
N GLU A 353 -11.63 -4.62 20.77
CA GLU A 353 -11.87 -5.84 19.98
C GLU A 353 -10.67 -6.79 20.00
N LEU A 354 -9.44 -6.30 19.86
CA LEU A 354 -8.23 -7.12 19.99
C LEU A 354 -8.11 -7.76 21.39
N GLN A 355 -8.46 -7.02 22.43
CA GLN A 355 -8.48 -7.52 23.80
C GLN A 355 -9.56 -8.61 23.99
N ARG A 356 -10.76 -8.42 23.39
CA ARG A 356 -11.84 -9.43 23.41
C ARG A 356 -11.43 -10.69 22.67
N MET A 357 -10.79 -10.58 21.49
CA MET A 357 -10.24 -11.74 20.78
C MET A 357 -9.30 -12.56 21.68
N LEU A 358 -8.39 -11.89 22.41
CA LEU A 358 -7.47 -12.57 23.33
C LEU A 358 -8.21 -13.24 24.49
N PHE A 359 -9.13 -12.52 25.13
CA PHE A 359 -9.85 -12.98 26.30
C PHE A 359 -10.74 -14.19 25.98
N LEU A 360 -11.50 -14.11 24.88
CA LEU A 360 -12.42 -15.14 24.45
C LEU A 360 -11.74 -16.28 23.67
N ASN A 361 -10.48 -16.07 23.25
CA ASN A 361 -9.77 -16.98 22.36
C ASN A 361 -10.48 -17.23 21.03
N LEU A 362 -11.13 -16.21 20.48
CA LEU A 362 -11.96 -16.31 19.28
C LEU A 362 -11.49 -15.38 18.17
N LYS A 363 -11.67 -15.83 16.94
CA LYS A 363 -11.61 -15.06 15.70
C LYS A 363 -12.67 -15.59 14.74
N ALA A 364 -13.06 -14.81 13.75
CA ALA A 364 -14.07 -15.22 12.78
C ALA A 364 -13.75 -14.75 11.38
N GLU A 365 -14.15 -15.54 10.41
CA GLU A 365 -14.10 -15.20 9.00
C GLU A 365 -15.42 -14.54 8.56
N ILE A 366 -15.37 -13.66 7.54
CA ILE A 366 -16.53 -12.93 7.01
C ILE A 366 -17.64 -13.89 6.59
N GLU A 367 -17.30 -15.11 6.18
CA GLU A 367 -18.23 -16.15 5.74
C GLU A 367 -19.29 -16.51 6.78
N ILE A 368 -19.03 -16.28 8.07
CA ILE A 368 -20.03 -16.46 9.15
C ILE A 368 -21.29 -15.63 8.90
N LEU A 369 -21.15 -14.52 8.16
CA LEU A 369 -22.27 -13.63 7.83
C LEU A 369 -23.23 -14.23 6.80
N TYR A 370 -22.84 -15.31 6.10
CA TYR A 370 -23.73 -15.99 5.14
C TYR A 370 -24.93 -16.64 5.82
N GLY A 371 -24.77 -17.10 7.08
CA GLY A 371 -25.82 -17.66 7.90
C GLY A 371 -26.74 -16.64 8.59
N CYS A 372 -26.43 -15.35 8.52
CA CYS A 372 -27.25 -14.33 9.16
C CYS A 372 -28.60 -14.14 8.50
N GLN A 373 -29.57 -13.60 9.25
CA GLN A 373 -30.86 -13.19 8.69
C GLN A 373 -30.66 -12.16 7.56
N GLY A 374 -31.11 -12.52 6.35
CA GLY A 374 -30.89 -11.73 5.14
C GLY A 374 -29.52 -11.89 4.51
N GLY A 375 -28.71 -12.86 5.00
CA GLY A 375 -27.37 -13.13 4.47
C GLY A 375 -26.36 -12.02 4.70
N LEU A 376 -25.25 -12.11 3.98
CA LEU A 376 -24.19 -11.08 3.99
C LEU A 376 -24.73 -9.71 3.57
N GLU A 377 -25.53 -9.67 2.52
CA GLU A 377 -26.12 -8.44 1.94
C GLU A 377 -27.02 -7.73 2.95
N GLY A 378 -27.87 -8.48 3.62
CA GLY A 378 -28.75 -7.94 4.66
C GLY A 378 -27.96 -7.42 5.87
N TRP A 379 -26.87 -8.09 6.23
CA TRP A 379 -25.99 -7.64 7.30
C TRP A 379 -25.27 -6.32 6.93
N ILE A 380 -24.69 -6.24 5.71
CA ILE A 380 -24.02 -5.02 5.23
C ILE A 380 -25.01 -3.86 5.19
N ASN A 381 -26.21 -4.05 4.63
CA ASN A 381 -27.25 -3.02 4.59
C ASN A 381 -27.58 -2.49 5.99
N ARG A 382 -27.86 -3.38 6.96
CA ARG A 382 -28.17 -2.94 8.34
C ARG A 382 -27.02 -2.17 8.99
N ARG A 383 -25.76 -2.51 8.65
CA ARG A 383 -24.60 -1.80 9.21
C ARG A 383 -24.39 -0.43 8.58
N MET A 384 -24.56 -0.29 7.27
CA MET A 384 -24.47 1.00 6.58
C MET A 384 -25.54 1.98 7.11
N PHE A 385 -26.77 1.52 7.36
CA PHE A 385 -27.85 2.36 7.93
C PHE A 385 -27.61 2.76 9.38
N ARG A 386 -26.96 1.93 10.21
CA ARG A 386 -26.70 2.28 11.62
C ARG A 386 -25.60 3.33 11.78
N GLN A 387 -24.82 3.56 10.74
CA GLN A 387 -23.75 4.56 10.72
C GLN A 387 -24.19 5.87 10.05
N GLU A 388 -25.46 5.95 9.62
CA GLU A 388 -26.10 7.18 9.17
C GLU A 388 -26.54 8.05 10.33
#